data_e735fa50bcaa3b6cec6860aef2df8342
#
_entry.id   e735fa50bcaa3b6cec6860aef2df8342
#
_cell.length_a   1.000
_cell.length_b   1.000
_cell.length_c   1.000
_cell.angle_alpha   90.00
_cell.angle_beta   90.00
_cell.angle_gamma   90.00
#
_symmetry.space_group_name_H-M   'P 1'
#
loop_
_entity.id
_entity.type
_entity.pdbx_description
1 polymer ?
#
loop_
_entity_poly.entity_id
_entity_poly.type
_entity_poly.pdbx_seq_one_letter_code
_entity_poly.pdbx_strand_id
1 'polypeptide(L)'
;MWKSGAIVLLTAGAVQAADCAGASLRFVESAPRDRFELVVGAQNLTAVRVDLRGSAGRLIFDTASGGTGVEVFQPLRDEGGVTAEGVADGAQMLRVVLKDGQVGTRAAFSIDVDDRLTGSDLGQIRVTGGEMAGAIAVFETADGTQQQAVFDARNRAEVCP
;
A
#
# COMPACT_ATOMS: atom_id res chain seq x y z
N MET A 1 18.81 56.59 31.99
CA MET A 1 19.40 55.30 31.50
C MET A 1 18.27 54.42 31.04
N TRP A 2 17.98 54.40 29.73
CA TRP A 2 16.98 53.49 29.16
C TRP A 2 17.68 52.31 28.51
N LYS A 3 17.34 51.11 28.96
CA LYS A 3 17.83 49.84 28.36
C LYS A 3 16.85 49.45 27.27
N SER A 4 17.28 49.53 25.99
CA SER A 4 16.55 49.00 24.86
C SER A 4 16.73 47.48 24.84
N GLY A 5 15.63 46.73 25.03
CA GLY A 5 15.60 45.26 24.83
C GLY A 5 15.32 44.97 23.35
N ALA A 6 16.25 44.22 22.73
CA ALA A 6 16.04 43.73 21.38
C ALA A 6 15.14 42.47 21.43
N ILE A 7 14.02 42.49 20.72
CA ILE A 7 13.15 41.35 20.53
C ILE A 7 13.68 40.57 19.30
N VAL A 8 14.17 39.38 19.52
CA VAL A 8 14.50 38.43 18.42
C VAL A 8 13.25 37.68 18.04
N LEU A 9 12.70 37.96 16.85
CA LEU A 9 11.64 37.19 16.26
C LEU A 9 12.24 35.92 15.63
N LEU A 10 12.00 34.77 16.25
CA LEU A 10 12.26 33.46 15.65
C LEU A 10 11.13 33.16 14.65
N THR A 11 11.43 33.24 13.37
CA THR A 11 10.55 32.73 12.32
C THR A 11 10.68 31.21 12.27
N ALA A 12 9.67 30.49 12.76
CA ALA A 12 9.52 29.07 12.52
C ALA A 12 9.23 28.85 11.02
N GLY A 13 10.23 28.45 10.25
CA GLY A 13 10.05 28.01 8.87
C GLY A 13 9.19 26.75 8.88
N ALA A 14 8.02 26.80 8.25
CA ALA A 14 7.25 25.62 7.95
C ALA A 14 8.09 24.73 7.00
N VAL A 15 8.54 23.58 7.48
CA VAL A 15 9.10 22.54 6.62
C VAL A 15 7.94 22.01 5.78
N GLN A 16 7.84 22.45 4.53
CA GLN A 16 6.97 21.80 3.57
C GLN A 16 7.52 20.40 3.35
N ALA A 17 6.68 19.38 3.65
CA ALA A 17 6.97 18.04 3.23
C ALA A 17 7.12 18.08 1.70
N ALA A 18 8.30 17.75 1.20
CA ALA A 18 8.51 17.66 -0.24
C ALA A 18 7.55 16.62 -0.80
N ASP A 19 6.81 16.97 -1.85
CA ASP A 19 5.98 16.01 -2.55
C ASP A 19 6.88 14.87 -3.06
N CYS A 20 6.62 13.69 -2.55
CA CYS A 20 7.38 12.49 -2.86
C CYS A 20 7.04 12.08 -4.30
N ALA A 21 7.93 12.30 -5.25
CA ALA A 21 7.74 11.95 -6.67
C ALA A 21 8.06 10.46 -6.96
N GLY A 22 8.21 9.65 -5.93
CA GLY A 22 8.52 8.24 -6.04
C GLY A 22 7.31 7.36 -6.40
N ALA A 23 7.55 6.05 -6.44
CA ALA A 23 6.45 5.10 -6.63
C ALA A 23 5.55 5.04 -5.40
N SER A 24 4.26 4.88 -5.61
CA SER A 24 3.31 4.71 -4.51
C SER A 24 2.28 3.64 -4.81
N LEU A 25 1.91 2.90 -3.77
CA LEU A 25 0.83 1.93 -3.78
C LEU A 25 -0.21 2.35 -2.74
N ARG A 26 -1.45 2.50 -3.18
CA ARG A 26 -2.58 2.82 -2.31
C ARG A 26 -3.51 1.63 -2.22
N PHE A 27 -3.90 1.26 -1.02
CA PHE A 27 -4.98 0.33 -0.75
C PHE A 27 -6.30 1.10 -0.65
N VAL A 28 -7.33 0.62 -1.35
CA VAL A 28 -8.69 1.17 -1.34
C VAL A 28 -9.61 0.06 -0.86
N GLU A 29 -10.04 0.16 0.38
CA GLU A 29 -11.03 -0.73 0.94
C GLU A 29 -12.35 -0.53 0.19
N SER A 30 -12.94 -1.60 -0.29
CA SER A 30 -14.19 -1.57 -1.05
C SER A 30 -14.85 -2.96 -1.03
N ALA A 31 -15.59 -3.26 0.04
CA ALA A 31 -16.29 -4.53 0.15
C ALA A 31 -17.26 -4.74 -1.06
N PRO A 32 -17.31 -5.90 -1.67
CA PRO A 32 -16.65 -7.16 -1.32
C PRO A 32 -15.29 -7.35 -2.01
N ARG A 33 -14.67 -6.31 -2.55
CA ARG A 33 -13.46 -6.41 -3.35
C ARG A 33 -12.55 -5.23 -3.08
N ASP A 34 -11.42 -5.52 -2.49
CA ASP A 34 -10.40 -4.51 -2.26
C ASP A 34 -9.59 -4.21 -3.51
N ARG A 35 -9.04 -3.01 -3.58
CA ARG A 35 -8.30 -2.54 -4.73
C ARG A 35 -6.97 -1.94 -4.32
N PHE A 36 -5.94 -2.27 -5.07
CA PHE A 36 -4.63 -1.64 -5.00
C PHE A 36 -4.41 -0.75 -6.22
N GLU A 37 -4.02 0.49 -6.00
CA GLU A 37 -3.74 1.49 -7.02
C GLU A 37 -2.26 1.86 -6.98
N LEU A 38 -1.54 1.58 -8.07
CA LEU A 38 -0.13 1.88 -8.24
C LEU A 38 0.06 3.13 -9.08
N VAL A 39 0.96 4.00 -8.65
CA VAL A 39 1.52 5.07 -9.46
C VAL A 39 3.02 4.84 -9.59
N VAL A 40 3.52 4.75 -10.83
CA VAL A 40 4.94 4.65 -11.12
C VAL A 40 5.53 6.05 -11.12
N GLY A 41 6.43 6.32 -10.18
CA GLY A 41 7.05 7.63 -9.98
C GLY A 41 8.34 7.82 -10.73
N ALA A 42 9.44 8.16 -10.04
CA ALA A 42 10.68 8.61 -10.63
C ALA A 42 11.51 7.53 -11.37
N GLN A 43 11.19 6.25 -11.19
CA GLN A 43 11.93 5.12 -11.82
C GLN A 43 10.97 4.12 -12.45
N ASN A 44 11.37 3.53 -13.58
CA ASN A 44 10.61 2.46 -14.20
C ASN A 44 10.56 1.22 -13.30
N LEU A 45 9.39 0.64 -13.16
CA LEU A 45 9.16 -0.55 -12.37
C LEU A 45 8.84 -1.75 -13.25
N THR A 46 9.20 -2.94 -12.81
CA THR A 46 8.84 -4.21 -13.46
C THR A 46 7.75 -4.94 -12.69
N ALA A 47 7.73 -4.78 -11.37
CA ALA A 47 6.75 -5.44 -10.50
C ALA A 47 6.53 -4.66 -9.20
N VAL A 48 5.44 -4.99 -8.54
CA VAL A 48 5.21 -4.61 -7.13
C VAL A 48 4.84 -5.86 -6.34
N ARG A 49 5.33 -5.94 -5.11
CA ARG A 49 4.95 -6.98 -4.15
C ARG A 49 4.30 -6.34 -2.93
N VAL A 50 3.21 -6.94 -2.47
CA VAL A 50 2.54 -6.61 -1.21
C VAL A 50 2.86 -7.69 -0.19
N ASP A 51 3.33 -7.31 0.96
CA ASP A 51 3.63 -8.18 2.10
C ASP A 51 2.77 -7.75 3.30
N LEU A 52 1.78 -8.55 3.63
CA LEU A 52 0.81 -8.29 4.70
C LEU A 52 1.27 -8.80 6.07
N ARG A 53 2.39 -9.54 6.15
CA ARG A 53 2.84 -10.20 7.40
C ARG A 53 3.07 -9.23 8.56
N GLY A 54 3.45 -7.99 8.27
CA GLY A 54 3.65 -6.94 9.26
C GLY A 54 2.41 -6.10 9.57
N SER A 55 1.28 -6.37 8.92
CA SER A 55 0.04 -5.60 9.10
C SER A 55 -0.51 -5.75 10.52
N ALA A 56 -1.02 -4.66 11.08
CA ALA A 56 -1.63 -4.65 12.41
C ALA A 56 -2.87 -5.56 12.48
N GLY A 57 -3.64 -5.67 11.39
CA GLY A 57 -4.81 -6.54 11.24
C GLY A 57 -4.47 -8.02 11.04
N ARG A 58 -3.19 -8.41 10.93
CA ARG A 58 -2.79 -9.78 10.56
C ARG A 58 -3.41 -10.22 9.25
N LEU A 59 -3.43 -9.33 8.28
CA LEU A 59 -4.16 -9.47 7.03
C LEU A 59 -3.70 -10.68 6.21
N ILE A 60 -4.67 -11.24 5.48
CA ILE A 60 -4.47 -12.32 4.50
C ILE A 60 -5.19 -11.97 3.20
N PHE A 61 -4.83 -12.63 2.11
CA PHE A 61 -5.60 -12.62 0.88
C PHE A 61 -6.62 -13.77 0.93
N ASP A 62 -7.92 -13.45 0.83
CA ASP A 62 -9.00 -14.44 0.75
C ASP A 62 -9.38 -14.66 -0.72
N THR A 63 -9.06 -15.84 -1.24
CA THR A 63 -9.21 -16.14 -2.67
C THR A 63 -10.08 -17.36 -2.96
N ALA A 64 -10.54 -18.09 -1.93
CA ALA A 64 -11.26 -19.33 -2.10
C ALA A 64 -12.49 -19.46 -1.21
N SER A 65 -13.61 -19.86 -1.78
CA SER A 65 -14.84 -20.15 -1.04
C SER A 65 -14.62 -21.23 0.02
N GLY A 66 -15.03 -20.92 1.26
CA GLY A 66 -14.85 -21.83 2.39
C GLY A 66 -13.39 -22.04 2.78
N GLY A 67 -12.52 -21.12 2.38
CA GLY A 67 -11.09 -21.11 2.66
C GLY A 67 -10.71 -20.55 4.03
N THR A 68 -9.65 -19.76 4.04
CA THR A 68 -9.06 -19.23 5.27
C THR A 68 -9.73 -17.93 5.75
N GLY A 69 -10.29 -17.16 4.82
CA GLY A 69 -10.99 -15.91 5.08
C GLY A 69 -12.46 -16.11 5.47
N VAL A 70 -13.26 -15.06 5.42
CA VAL A 70 -14.64 -15.04 5.88
C VAL A 70 -15.63 -14.62 4.78
N GLU A 71 -16.73 -15.37 4.65
CA GLU A 71 -17.95 -15.09 3.87
C GLU A 71 -17.77 -14.90 2.36
N VAL A 72 -17.11 -13.83 1.94
CA VAL A 72 -16.97 -13.45 0.53
C VAL A 72 -15.49 -13.48 0.16
N PHE A 73 -15.17 -14.16 -0.89
CA PHE A 73 -13.80 -14.25 -1.41
C PHE A 73 -13.72 -13.60 -2.79
N GLN A 74 -12.57 -13.02 -3.12
CA GLN A 74 -12.31 -12.48 -4.46
C GLN A 74 -10.89 -12.82 -4.90
N PRO A 75 -10.75 -13.60 -5.98
CA PRO A 75 -9.43 -13.88 -6.53
C PRO A 75 -8.80 -12.62 -7.13
N LEU A 76 -7.47 -12.66 -7.24
CA LEU A 76 -6.70 -11.58 -7.86
C LEU A 76 -7.19 -11.31 -9.28
N ARG A 77 -7.45 -10.05 -9.60
CA ARG A 77 -7.85 -9.56 -10.92
C ARG A 77 -7.02 -8.36 -11.36
N ASP A 78 -6.69 -8.34 -12.64
CA ASP A 78 -6.15 -7.16 -13.30
C ASP A 78 -7.28 -6.14 -13.50
N GLU A 79 -7.12 -4.97 -12.90
CA GLU A 79 -8.02 -3.82 -13.09
C GLU A 79 -7.41 -2.80 -14.07
N GLY A 80 -6.22 -3.09 -14.59
CA GLY A 80 -5.49 -2.36 -15.59
C GLY A 80 -3.99 -2.30 -15.32
N GLY A 81 -3.20 -2.71 -16.30
CA GLY A 81 -1.75 -2.53 -16.31
C GLY A 81 -0.91 -3.57 -15.55
N VAL A 82 -1.50 -4.64 -15.03
CA VAL A 82 -0.77 -5.73 -14.38
C VAL A 82 -0.98 -7.08 -15.06
N THR A 83 -0.04 -7.98 -14.84
CA THR A 83 -0.24 -9.42 -15.05
C THR A 83 -0.40 -10.06 -13.68
N ALA A 84 -1.56 -10.70 -13.47
CA ALA A 84 -1.92 -11.35 -12.24
C ALA A 84 -1.49 -12.82 -12.29
N GLU A 85 -0.66 -13.24 -11.35
CA GLU A 85 -0.41 -14.65 -11.07
C GLU A 85 -1.35 -15.11 -9.95
N GLY A 86 -1.70 -16.39 -9.93
CA GLY A 86 -2.61 -16.91 -8.90
C GLY A 86 -2.01 -16.75 -7.50
N VAL A 87 -2.83 -16.32 -6.56
CA VAL A 87 -2.48 -16.18 -5.15
C VAL A 87 -3.15 -17.29 -4.37
N ALA A 88 -2.39 -18.00 -3.55
CA ALA A 88 -2.95 -19.04 -2.68
C ALA A 88 -3.85 -18.42 -1.61
N ASP A 89 -4.95 -19.09 -1.30
CA ASP A 89 -5.83 -18.68 -0.21
C ASP A 89 -5.10 -18.62 1.12
N GLY A 90 -5.35 -17.58 1.91
CA GLY A 90 -4.66 -17.32 3.17
C GLY A 90 -3.22 -16.84 3.03
N ALA A 91 -2.72 -16.63 1.81
CA ALA A 91 -1.39 -16.07 1.61
C ALA A 91 -1.30 -14.65 2.18
N GLN A 92 -0.10 -14.29 2.60
CA GLN A 92 0.21 -12.94 3.08
C GLN A 92 1.17 -12.19 2.16
N MET A 93 1.54 -12.80 1.05
CA MET A 93 2.39 -12.17 0.03
C MET A 93 1.78 -12.32 -1.35
N LEU A 94 1.82 -11.23 -2.10
CA LEU A 94 1.35 -11.12 -3.47
C LEU A 94 2.40 -10.39 -4.29
N ARG A 95 2.68 -10.86 -5.50
CA ARG A 95 3.50 -10.16 -6.48
C ARG A 95 2.73 -10.01 -7.78
N VAL A 96 2.67 -8.80 -8.32
CA VAL A 96 2.13 -8.51 -9.64
C VAL A 96 3.21 -7.93 -10.54
N VAL A 97 3.23 -8.36 -11.80
CA VAL A 97 4.14 -7.86 -12.84
C VAL A 97 3.43 -6.74 -13.61
N LEU A 98 4.13 -5.65 -13.88
CA LEU A 98 3.57 -4.54 -14.64
C LEU A 98 3.70 -4.82 -16.15
N LYS A 99 2.60 -4.59 -16.89
CA LYS A 99 2.60 -4.66 -18.37
C LYS A 99 3.32 -3.47 -18.97
N ASP A 100 3.20 -2.31 -18.33
CA ASP A 100 3.92 -1.09 -18.61
C ASP A 100 4.28 -0.42 -17.29
N GLY A 101 5.55 -0.43 -16.94
CA GLY A 101 6.05 0.14 -15.69
C GLY A 101 6.83 1.43 -15.91
N GLN A 102 6.58 2.17 -16.99
CA GLN A 102 7.22 3.45 -17.28
C GLN A 102 6.81 4.53 -16.27
N VAL A 103 7.71 5.47 -16.03
CA VAL A 103 7.44 6.66 -15.22
C VAL A 103 6.15 7.37 -15.67
N GLY A 104 5.28 7.68 -14.71
CA GLY A 104 3.98 8.30 -14.95
C GLY A 104 2.84 7.32 -15.23
N THR A 105 3.12 6.03 -15.40
CA THR A 105 2.09 5.00 -15.60
C THR A 105 1.29 4.76 -14.31
N ARG A 106 0.04 4.37 -14.49
CA ARG A 106 -0.85 3.90 -13.43
C ARG A 106 -1.25 2.47 -13.70
N ALA A 107 -1.32 1.66 -12.65
CA ALA A 107 -1.81 0.30 -12.72
C ALA A 107 -2.72 0.02 -11.52
N ALA A 108 -3.61 -0.95 -11.65
CA ALA A 108 -4.48 -1.35 -10.56
C ALA A 108 -4.78 -2.84 -10.62
N PHE A 109 -5.02 -3.43 -9.47
CA PHE A 109 -5.50 -4.80 -9.31
C PHE A 109 -6.44 -4.88 -8.11
N SER A 110 -7.32 -5.86 -8.11
CA SER A 110 -8.22 -6.13 -7.00
C SER A 110 -8.07 -7.56 -6.51
N ILE A 111 -8.25 -7.73 -5.21
CA ILE A 111 -8.19 -9.00 -4.50
C ILE A 111 -8.87 -8.78 -3.15
N ASP A 112 -9.48 -9.82 -2.59
CA ASP A 112 -10.05 -9.72 -1.26
C ASP A 112 -8.97 -9.80 -0.18
N VAL A 113 -9.09 -8.94 0.82
CA VAL A 113 -8.18 -8.86 1.97
C VAL A 113 -9.00 -8.90 3.25
N ASP A 114 -8.76 -9.93 4.05
CA ASP A 114 -9.42 -10.10 5.34
C ASP A 114 -8.47 -9.84 6.51
N ASP A 115 -8.98 -9.31 7.62
CA ASP A 115 -8.27 -9.30 8.88
C ASP A 115 -8.48 -10.61 9.66
N ARG A 116 -7.53 -10.91 10.54
CA ARG A 116 -7.56 -12.11 11.41
C ARG A 116 -7.69 -11.74 12.88
N LEU A 117 -8.19 -10.57 13.19
CA LEU A 117 -8.40 -10.11 14.55
C LEU A 117 -9.77 -10.56 15.06
N THR A 118 -9.81 -10.99 16.32
CA THR A 118 -11.07 -11.41 16.97
C THR A 118 -12.02 -10.23 17.27
N GLY A 119 -11.54 -9.01 17.20
CA GLY A 119 -12.29 -7.80 17.50
C GLY A 119 -11.87 -6.65 16.59
N SER A 120 -12.03 -6.84 15.27
CA SER A 120 -11.81 -5.76 14.33
C SER A 120 -12.93 -4.71 14.42
N ASP A 121 -12.60 -3.46 14.14
CA ASP A 121 -13.53 -2.33 14.29
C ASP A 121 -14.74 -2.44 13.33
N LEU A 122 -14.55 -3.02 12.16
CA LEU A 122 -15.57 -3.11 11.10
C LEU A 122 -15.93 -4.55 10.69
N GLY A 123 -15.46 -5.57 11.44
CA GLY A 123 -15.57 -6.98 11.07
C GLY A 123 -14.47 -7.40 10.09
N GLN A 124 -14.24 -8.70 9.99
CA GLN A 124 -13.07 -9.27 9.27
C GLN A 124 -13.05 -8.99 7.77
N ILE A 125 -14.20 -8.69 7.15
CA ILE A 125 -14.33 -8.42 5.71
C ILE A 125 -13.83 -7.02 5.33
N ARG A 126 -13.80 -6.08 6.29
CA ARG A 126 -13.50 -4.67 6.01
C ARG A 126 -12.22 -4.24 6.68
N VAL A 127 -11.21 -3.98 5.87
CA VAL A 127 -9.88 -3.61 6.35
C VAL A 127 -9.73 -2.10 6.49
N THR A 128 -9.49 -1.63 7.71
CA THR A 128 -9.22 -0.22 8.00
C THR A 128 -7.76 0.15 7.69
N GLY A 129 -7.50 1.47 7.57
CA GLY A 129 -6.11 1.96 7.46
C GLY A 129 -5.24 1.62 8.66
N GLY A 130 -5.85 1.51 9.85
CA GLY A 130 -5.15 1.06 11.04
C GLY A 130 -4.71 -0.41 10.95
N GLU A 131 -5.52 -1.27 10.35
CA GLU A 131 -5.22 -2.70 10.16
C GLU A 131 -4.22 -2.95 9.03
N MET A 132 -4.26 -2.14 7.96
CA MET A 132 -3.26 -2.18 6.89
C MET A 132 -1.89 -1.66 7.35
N ALA A 133 -1.84 -0.79 8.34
CA ALA A 133 -0.60 -0.20 8.83
C ALA A 133 0.42 -1.28 9.23
N GLY A 134 1.66 -1.11 8.79
CA GLY A 134 2.73 -2.08 8.99
C GLY A 134 2.90 -3.12 7.87
N ALA A 135 1.92 -3.28 6.97
CA ALA A 135 2.14 -4.00 5.72
C ALA A 135 3.20 -3.27 4.86
N ILE A 136 3.85 -3.98 3.95
CA ILE A 136 4.95 -3.45 3.14
C ILE A 136 4.63 -3.58 1.65
N ALA A 137 4.89 -2.50 0.90
CA ALA A 137 4.99 -2.54 -0.55
C ALA A 137 6.47 -2.57 -0.96
N VAL A 138 6.83 -3.47 -1.87
CA VAL A 138 8.18 -3.54 -2.46
C VAL A 138 8.06 -3.26 -3.95
N PHE A 139 8.75 -2.23 -4.41
CA PHE A 139 8.79 -1.78 -5.80
C PHE A 139 10.07 -2.31 -6.45
N GLU A 140 9.93 -3.07 -7.54
CA GLU A 140 11.03 -3.75 -8.23
C GLU A 140 11.32 -3.07 -9.56
N THR A 141 12.58 -2.73 -9.81
CA THR A 141 13.05 -2.13 -11.07
C THR A 141 13.65 -3.19 -11.99
N ALA A 142 13.91 -2.84 -13.26
CA ALA A 142 14.44 -3.76 -14.27
C ALA A 142 15.89 -4.22 -13.98
N ASP A 143 16.66 -3.43 -13.24
CA ASP A 143 18.02 -3.78 -12.81
C ASP A 143 18.06 -4.67 -11.55
N GLY A 144 16.88 -5.04 -11.03
CA GLY A 144 16.75 -5.86 -9.82
C GLY A 144 16.82 -5.07 -8.52
N THR A 145 16.93 -3.75 -8.56
CA THR A 145 16.84 -2.91 -7.36
C THR A 145 15.44 -3.01 -6.76
N GLN A 146 15.39 -3.06 -5.44
CA GLN A 146 14.12 -3.09 -4.69
C GLN A 146 14.08 -1.93 -3.72
N GLN A 147 13.00 -1.19 -3.75
CA GLN A 147 12.69 -0.15 -2.78
C GLN A 147 11.43 -0.57 -2.01
N GLN A 148 11.40 -0.36 -0.71
CA GLN A 148 10.26 -0.75 0.11
C GLN A 148 9.72 0.43 0.91
N ALA A 149 8.41 0.44 1.09
CA ALA A 149 7.69 1.37 1.93
C ALA A 149 6.66 0.66 2.79
N VAL A 150 6.45 1.17 3.98
CA VAL A 150 5.42 0.68 4.91
C VAL A 150 4.10 1.41 4.62
N PHE A 151 2.99 0.69 4.62
CA PHE A 151 1.67 1.32 4.55
C PHE A 151 1.41 2.14 5.81
N ASP A 152 1.02 3.37 5.61
CA ASP A 152 0.61 4.29 6.67
C ASP A 152 -0.89 4.13 7.01
N ALA A 153 -1.36 4.82 8.04
CA ALA A 153 -2.77 4.81 8.46
C ALA A 153 -3.75 5.42 7.43
N ARG A 154 -3.24 5.97 6.31
CA ARG A 154 -4.02 6.44 5.16
C ARG A 154 -4.04 5.46 4.02
N ASN A 155 -3.65 4.20 4.28
CA ASN A 155 -3.58 3.12 3.29
C ASN A 155 -2.61 3.39 2.13
N ARG A 156 -1.50 4.09 2.38
CA ARG A 156 -0.53 4.41 1.34
C ARG A 156 0.87 3.98 1.76
N ALA A 157 1.56 3.31 0.84
CA ALA A 157 2.98 3.05 0.89
C ALA A 157 3.66 3.82 -0.24
N GLU A 158 4.68 4.62 0.06
CA GLU A 158 5.33 5.50 -0.90
C GLU A 158 6.82 5.54 -0.68
N VAL A 159 7.60 5.42 -1.75
CA VAL A 159 9.04 5.61 -1.75
C VAL A 159 9.40 6.97 -2.35
N CYS A 160 10.34 7.65 -1.72
CA CYS A 160 10.91 8.89 -2.25
C CYS A 160 12.19 8.58 -3.03
N PRO A 161 12.46 9.30 -4.14
CA PRO A 161 13.69 9.13 -4.92
C PRO A 161 14.94 9.53 -4.14
#